data_9323c044ff6223b9a4d0dc8e70b6facc
#
_entry.id   9323c044ff6223b9a4d0dc8e70b6facc
#
_cell.length_a   1.000
_cell.length_b   1.000
_cell.length_c   1.000
_cell.angle_alpha   90.00
_cell.angle_beta   90.00
_cell.angle_gamma   90.00
#
_symmetry.space_group_name_H-M   'P 1'
#
loop_
_entity.id
_entity.type
_entity.pdbx_description
1 polymer ?
#
loop_
_entity_poly.entity_id
_entity_poly.type
_entity_poly.pdbx_seq_one_letter_code
_entity_poly.pdbx_strand_id
1 'polypeptide(L)'
;MQTKNNNIFYHLVAFLTVAIWGTTFVSTKVLMLNGLSPAQIFTLRFSIAYVLMLAFNHRRLFADSWQDEAKMALLGITGGSLYFCSENEAMNFTTTTNTSLIVCSCPLFATLLVRLVYKDSNRIHIVQLLGSLLAFVGMIIVVLNGRFVLHLSPVGDALAFTACMCWAIYSLLMKSTTGDYSPAFITRKVFFYGVLTILPYYIFIPGFPPLEVFTRPQVFGNLLFLGCLA
;
A
#
# COMPACT_ATOMS: atom_id res chain seq x y z
N MET A 1 -25.77 -20.01 16.01
CA MET A 1 -24.48 -20.73 15.86
C MET A 1 -23.69 -20.37 14.59
N GLN A 2 -24.25 -19.65 13.62
CA GLN A 2 -23.57 -19.27 12.35
C GLN A 2 -22.54 -18.13 12.46
N THR A 3 -22.58 -17.29 13.49
CA THR A 3 -21.71 -16.10 13.60
C THR A 3 -20.27 -16.40 14.00
N LYS A 4 -20.00 -17.51 14.69
CA LYS A 4 -18.67 -17.85 15.20
C LYS A 4 -17.73 -18.41 14.12
N ASN A 5 -18.27 -19.15 13.15
CA ASN A 5 -17.48 -19.74 12.04
C ASN A 5 -17.05 -18.68 11.01
N ASN A 6 -17.86 -17.63 10.80
CA ASN A 6 -17.52 -16.55 9.88
C ASN A 6 -16.33 -15.73 10.38
N ASN A 7 -16.20 -15.52 11.70
CA ASN A 7 -15.08 -14.76 12.25
C ASN A 7 -13.73 -15.42 11.99
N ILE A 8 -13.63 -16.75 12.13
CA ILE A 8 -12.37 -17.49 11.89
C ILE A 8 -11.95 -17.38 10.42
N PHE A 9 -12.91 -17.51 9.50
CA PHE A 9 -12.65 -17.35 8.06
C PHE A 9 -12.08 -15.97 7.73
N TYR A 10 -12.69 -14.89 8.25
CA TYR A 10 -12.18 -13.53 8.03
C TYR A 10 -10.79 -13.29 8.64
N HIS A 11 -10.51 -13.89 9.80
CA HIS A 11 -9.18 -13.82 10.41
C HIS A 11 -8.13 -14.58 9.59
N LEU A 12 -8.47 -15.74 9.04
CA LEU A 12 -7.56 -16.48 8.15
C LEU A 12 -7.27 -15.73 6.86
N VAL A 13 -8.30 -15.15 6.24
CA VAL A 13 -8.14 -14.32 5.03
C VAL A 13 -7.26 -13.10 5.33
N ALA A 14 -7.49 -12.40 6.43
CA ALA A 14 -6.67 -11.27 6.84
C ALA A 14 -5.20 -11.70 7.08
N PHE A 15 -4.98 -12.83 7.76
CA PHE A 15 -3.64 -13.37 7.98
C PHE A 15 -2.92 -13.68 6.66
N LEU A 16 -3.59 -14.38 5.73
CA LEU A 16 -3.03 -14.68 4.41
C LEU A 16 -2.72 -13.42 3.62
N THR A 17 -3.61 -12.43 3.65
CA THR A 17 -3.38 -11.13 2.98
C THR A 17 -2.13 -10.44 3.52
N VAL A 18 -1.98 -10.36 4.83
CA VAL A 18 -0.80 -9.75 5.45
C VAL A 18 0.47 -10.55 5.15
N ALA A 19 0.40 -11.89 5.14
CA ALA A 19 1.52 -12.74 4.76
C ALA A 19 1.96 -12.49 3.30
N ILE A 20 1.00 -12.38 2.37
CA ILE A 20 1.27 -12.00 0.98
C ILE A 20 1.93 -10.62 0.92
N TRP A 21 1.39 -9.63 1.62
CA TRP A 21 1.97 -8.27 1.65
C TRP A 21 3.41 -8.26 2.18
N GLY A 22 3.72 -9.09 3.19
CA GLY A 22 5.10 -9.23 3.67
C GLY A 22 6.09 -9.68 2.59
N THR A 23 5.65 -10.49 1.63
CA THR A 23 6.50 -10.95 0.53
C THR A 23 6.65 -9.94 -0.60
N THR A 24 5.78 -8.91 -0.69
CA THR A 24 5.84 -7.89 -1.76
C THR A 24 7.13 -7.07 -1.73
N PHE A 25 7.67 -6.79 -0.54
CA PHE A 25 8.96 -6.09 -0.39
C PHE A 25 10.10 -6.84 -1.08
N VAL A 26 10.14 -8.17 -0.90
CA VAL A 26 11.15 -9.02 -1.54
C VAL A 26 10.98 -8.99 -3.06
N SER A 27 9.75 -9.19 -3.54
CA SER A 27 9.45 -9.16 -4.98
C SER A 27 9.79 -7.81 -5.61
N THR A 28 9.45 -6.71 -4.96
CA THR A 28 9.81 -5.35 -5.41
C THR A 28 11.34 -5.20 -5.48
N LYS A 29 12.07 -5.65 -4.45
CA LYS A 29 13.53 -5.56 -4.44
C LYS A 29 14.17 -6.39 -5.56
N VAL A 30 13.65 -7.58 -5.85
CA VAL A 30 14.11 -8.40 -6.98
C VAL A 30 13.92 -7.66 -8.31
N LEU A 31 12.78 -7.00 -8.51
CA LEU A 31 12.52 -6.21 -9.72
C LEU A 31 13.47 -5.01 -9.84
N MET A 32 13.74 -4.30 -8.74
CA MET A 32 14.69 -3.19 -8.71
C MET A 32 16.10 -3.65 -9.07
N LEU A 33 16.56 -4.79 -8.53
CA LEU A 33 17.86 -5.38 -8.85
C LEU A 33 17.97 -5.83 -10.31
N ASN A 34 16.86 -6.06 -11.00
CA ASN A 34 16.80 -6.36 -12.44
C ASN A 34 16.65 -5.11 -13.31
N GLY A 35 16.76 -3.91 -12.74
CA GLY A 35 16.82 -2.64 -13.48
C GLY A 35 15.48 -1.92 -13.66
N LEU A 36 14.40 -2.35 -12.99
CA LEU A 36 13.16 -1.59 -12.97
C LEU A 36 13.20 -0.51 -11.90
N SER A 37 12.76 0.69 -12.26
CA SER A 37 12.59 1.77 -11.26
C SER A 37 11.34 1.55 -10.41
N PRO A 38 11.28 2.14 -9.19
CA PRO A 38 10.09 2.10 -8.34
C PRO A 38 8.79 2.49 -9.05
N ALA A 39 8.83 3.56 -9.86
CA ALA A 39 7.68 4.03 -10.62
C ALA A 39 7.23 3.04 -11.71
N GLN A 40 8.18 2.39 -12.40
CA GLN A 40 7.87 1.37 -13.40
C GLN A 40 7.21 0.14 -12.77
N ILE A 41 7.72 -0.32 -11.64
CA ILE A 41 7.15 -1.44 -10.89
C ILE A 41 5.73 -1.10 -10.47
N PHE A 42 5.51 0.10 -9.90
CA PHE A 42 4.20 0.58 -9.50
C PHE A 42 3.22 0.61 -10.68
N THR A 43 3.61 1.26 -11.78
CA THR A 43 2.74 1.41 -12.97
C THR A 43 2.33 0.05 -13.54
N LEU A 44 3.28 -0.86 -13.67
CA LEU A 44 3.01 -2.19 -14.24
C LEU A 44 2.07 -3.00 -13.33
N ARG A 45 2.36 -3.09 -12.03
CA ARG A 45 1.52 -3.86 -11.09
C ARG A 45 0.11 -3.28 -10.99
N PHE A 46 -0.04 -1.96 -10.91
CA PHE A 46 -1.35 -1.32 -10.80
C PHE A 46 -2.13 -1.38 -12.11
N SER A 47 -1.45 -1.34 -13.26
CA SER A 47 -2.10 -1.54 -14.58
C SER A 47 -2.64 -2.96 -14.72
N ILE A 48 -1.87 -3.98 -14.33
CA ILE A 48 -2.31 -5.38 -14.33
C ILE A 48 -3.51 -5.53 -13.40
N ALA A 49 -3.41 -5.04 -12.16
CA ALA A 49 -4.49 -5.10 -11.18
C ALA A 49 -5.75 -4.35 -11.66
N TYR A 50 -5.60 -3.17 -12.28
CA TYR A 50 -6.72 -2.41 -12.85
C TYR A 50 -7.44 -3.19 -13.95
N VAL A 51 -6.71 -3.77 -14.90
CA VAL A 51 -7.30 -4.56 -16.00
C VAL A 51 -8.06 -5.76 -15.45
N LEU A 52 -7.50 -6.47 -14.48
CA LEU A 52 -8.17 -7.58 -13.81
C LEU A 52 -9.45 -7.11 -13.10
N MET A 53 -9.36 -6.04 -12.29
CA MET A 53 -10.53 -5.50 -11.58
C MET A 53 -11.60 -4.98 -12.54
N LEU A 54 -11.21 -4.40 -13.68
CA LEU A 54 -12.13 -3.95 -14.72
C LEU A 54 -12.86 -5.14 -15.36
N ALA A 55 -12.18 -6.25 -15.61
CA ALA A 55 -12.79 -7.46 -16.16
C ALA A 55 -13.91 -8.02 -15.25
N PHE A 56 -13.70 -7.99 -13.92
CA PHE A 56 -14.67 -8.49 -12.94
C PHE A 56 -15.73 -7.47 -12.54
N ASN A 57 -15.45 -6.17 -12.62
CA ASN A 57 -16.34 -5.09 -12.15
C ASN A 57 -16.40 -3.93 -13.14
N HIS A 58 -17.00 -4.17 -14.31
CA HIS A 58 -17.07 -3.21 -15.41
C HIS A 58 -18.36 -2.37 -15.44
N ARG A 59 -19.41 -2.76 -14.69
CA ARG A 59 -20.77 -2.19 -14.82
C ARG A 59 -20.86 -0.71 -14.44
N ARG A 60 -20.04 -0.23 -13.51
CA ARG A 60 -20.07 1.14 -13.02
C ARG A 60 -18.68 1.76 -13.16
N LEU A 61 -18.49 2.68 -14.10
CA LEU A 61 -17.19 3.28 -14.37
C LEU A 61 -16.92 4.51 -13.52
N PHE A 62 -17.92 5.33 -13.22
CA PHE A 62 -17.79 6.59 -12.49
C PHE A 62 -18.55 6.57 -11.17
N ALA A 63 -18.14 7.42 -10.23
CA ALA A 63 -18.88 7.68 -8.99
C ALA A 63 -20.15 8.50 -9.28
N ASP A 64 -21.05 8.61 -8.30
CA ASP A 64 -22.35 9.27 -8.46
C ASP A 64 -22.24 10.80 -8.52
N SER A 65 -21.18 11.35 -7.92
CA SER A 65 -20.93 12.79 -7.89
C SER A 65 -19.47 13.12 -8.20
N TRP A 66 -19.23 14.34 -8.66
CA TRP A 66 -17.86 14.84 -8.86
C TRP A 66 -17.06 14.87 -7.55
N GLN A 67 -17.72 15.13 -6.43
CA GLN A 67 -17.10 15.13 -5.11
C GLN A 67 -16.62 13.74 -4.72
N ASP A 68 -17.40 12.70 -5.01
CA ASP A 68 -16.99 11.33 -4.74
C ASP A 68 -15.90 10.87 -5.70
N GLU A 69 -15.97 11.31 -6.96
CA GLU A 69 -14.88 11.05 -7.92
C GLU A 69 -13.56 11.68 -7.45
N ALA A 70 -13.61 12.90 -6.91
CA ALA A 70 -12.43 13.56 -6.32
C ALA A 70 -11.89 12.80 -5.08
N LYS A 71 -12.78 12.25 -4.24
CA LYS A 71 -12.36 11.35 -3.14
C LYS A 71 -11.67 10.09 -3.66
N MET A 72 -12.19 9.49 -4.75
CA MET A 72 -11.55 8.33 -5.39
C MET A 72 -10.16 8.68 -5.93
N ALA A 73 -9.99 9.87 -6.50
CA ALA A 73 -8.69 10.36 -6.94
C ALA A 73 -7.72 10.56 -5.77
N LEU A 74 -8.18 11.15 -4.67
CA LEU A 74 -7.38 11.29 -3.45
C LEU A 74 -6.99 9.93 -2.85
N LEU A 75 -7.90 8.95 -2.87
CA LEU A 75 -7.59 7.57 -2.48
C LEU A 75 -6.52 6.96 -3.39
N GLY A 76 -6.60 7.20 -4.72
CA GLY A 76 -5.60 6.74 -5.68
C GLY A 76 -4.22 7.38 -5.48
N ILE A 77 -4.17 8.65 -5.09
CA ILE A 77 -2.93 9.36 -4.78
C ILE A 77 -2.34 8.84 -3.46
N THR A 78 -3.13 8.87 -2.39
CA THR A 78 -2.63 8.58 -1.03
C THR A 78 -2.38 7.10 -0.79
N GLY A 79 -3.23 6.21 -1.30
CA GLY A 79 -3.06 4.76 -1.19
C GLY A 79 -2.38 4.11 -2.40
N GLY A 80 -2.11 4.88 -3.44
CA GLY A 80 -1.48 4.43 -4.68
C GLY A 80 -0.16 5.15 -4.95
N SER A 81 -0.17 6.10 -5.88
CA SER A 81 1.06 6.68 -6.45
C SER A 81 2.00 7.26 -5.41
N LEU A 82 1.52 8.12 -4.52
CA LEU A 82 2.39 8.80 -3.54
C LEU A 82 2.90 7.82 -2.48
N TYR A 83 2.04 6.92 -1.97
CA TYR A 83 2.44 5.91 -1.01
C TYR A 83 3.55 5.01 -1.58
N PHE A 84 3.27 4.30 -2.69
CA PHE A 84 4.21 3.33 -3.23
C PHE A 84 5.48 3.94 -3.81
N CYS A 85 5.40 5.14 -4.40
CA CYS A 85 6.59 5.83 -4.86
C CYS A 85 7.48 6.23 -3.68
N SER A 86 6.91 6.80 -2.63
CA SER A 86 7.68 7.17 -1.44
C SER A 86 8.28 5.94 -0.74
N GLU A 87 7.50 4.86 -0.60
CA GLU A 87 7.97 3.60 0.01
C GLU A 87 9.10 2.96 -0.79
N ASN A 88 8.90 2.80 -2.10
CA ASN A 88 9.88 2.16 -2.95
C ASN A 88 11.14 3.02 -3.13
N GLU A 89 10.97 4.35 -3.23
CA GLU A 89 12.09 5.28 -3.34
C GLU A 89 12.90 5.32 -2.04
N ALA A 90 12.27 5.20 -0.88
CA ALA A 90 12.96 5.06 0.40
C ALA A 90 13.98 3.93 0.39
N MET A 91 13.67 2.79 -0.27
CA MET A 91 14.57 1.64 -0.38
C MET A 91 15.82 1.88 -1.24
N ASN A 92 15.90 2.99 -1.98
CA ASN A 92 17.11 3.43 -2.65
C ASN A 92 18.08 4.15 -1.70
N PHE A 93 17.57 4.77 -0.64
CA PHE A 93 18.34 5.58 0.30
C PHE A 93 18.58 4.89 1.65
N THR A 94 17.72 3.94 2.03
CA THR A 94 17.83 3.19 3.29
C THR A 94 17.61 1.69 3.06
N THR A 95 17.71 0.90 4.12
CA THR A 95 17.49 -0.54 4.04
C THR A 95 16.00 -0.87 3.98
N THR A 96 15.64 -1.99 3.35
CA THR A 96 14.28 -2.53 3.36
C THR A 96 13.78 -2.74 4.80
N THR A 97 14.68 -3.14 5.70
CA THR A 97 14.43 -3.28 7.14
C THR A 97 13.97 -1.97 7.76
N ASN A 98 14.68 -0.87 7.51
CA ASN A 98 14.36 0.46 8.05
C ASN A 98 13.04 0.99 7.48
N THR A 99 12.86 0.86 6.16
CA THR A 99 11.62 1.25 5.48
C THR A 99 10.42 0.50 6.07
N SER A 100 10.50 -0.82 6.19
CA SER A 100 9.41 -1.64 6.74
C SER A 100 9.11 -1.28 8.20
N LEU A 101 10.13 -0.99 9.01
CA LEU A 101 9.96 -0.58 10.40
C LEU A 101 9.11 0.71 10.50
N ILE A 102 9.45 1.72 9.70
CA ILE A 102 8.73 2.99 9.67
C ILE A 102 7.31 2.79 9.15
N VAL A 103 7.14 2.07 8.04
CA VAL A 103 5.82 1.82 7.42
C VAL A 103 4.92 0.99 8.34
N CYS A 104 5.43 0.05 9.09
CA CYS A 104 4.63 -0.72 10.06
C CYS A 104 4.12 0.12 11.24
N SER A 105 4.56 1.38 11.40
CA SER A 105 3.95 2.33 12.35
C SER A 105 2.66 2.97 11.81
N CYS A 106 2.30 2.79 10.53
CA CYS A 106 1.10 3.33 9.91
C CYS A 106 -0.20 3.14 10.73
N PRO A 107 -0.48 1.97 11.33
CA PRO A 107 -1.70 1.80 12.12
C PRO A 107 -1.79 2.73 13.33
N LEU A 108 -0.66 3.09 13.94
CA LEU A 108 -0.62 4.06 15.02
C LEU A 108 -1.02 5.45 14.53
N PHE A 109 -0.43 5.91 13.44
CA PHE A 109 -0.77 7.22 12.84
C PHE A 109 -2.19 7.25 12.28
N ALA A 110 -2.66 6.18 11.64
CA ALA A 110 -4.04 6.07 11.18
C ALA A 110 -5.04 6.18 12.35
N THR A 111 -4.76 5.50 13.45
CA THR A 111 -5.58 5.56 14.66
C THR A 111 -5.62 6.97 15.26
N LEU A 112 -4.47 7.65 15.31
CA LEU A 112 -4.38 9.03 15.81
C LEU A 112 -5.15 10.00 14.90
N LEU A 113 -5.00 9.89 13.57
CA LEU A 113 -5.73 10.73 12.60
C LEU A 113 -7.24 10.53 12.69
N VAL A 114 -7.71 9.29 12.79
CA VAL A 114 -9.15 8.98 12.98
C VAL A 114 -9.67 9.65 14.23
N ARG A 115 -8.92 9.64 15.34
CA ARG A 115 -9.30 10.31 16.57
C ARG A 115 -9.36 11.84 16.43
N LEU A 116 -8.39 12.43 15.73
CA LEU A 116 -8.34 13.88 15.53
C LEU A 116 -9.52 14.40 14.69
N VAL A 117 -9.92 13.62 13.66
CA VAL A 117 -11.00 14.02 12.73
C VAL A 117 -12.38 13.68 13.26
N TYR A 118 -12.56 12.49 13.85
CA TYR A 118 -13.86 12.00 14.35
C TYR A 118 -13.93 12.12 15.89
N LYS A 119 -13.90 13.34 16.41
CA LYS A 119 -13.78 13.65 17.86
C LYS A 119 -14.81 12.97 18.76
N ASP A 120 -16.05 12.75 18.29
CA ASP A 120 -17.17 12.35 19.15
C ASP A 120 -17.67 10.89 18.96
N SER A 121 -17.34 10.21 17.88
CA SER A 121 -17.98 8.91 17.58
C SER A 121 -17.12 7.67 17.87
N ASN A 122 -15.81 7.84 18.09
CA ASN A 122 -14.93 6.70 18.36
C ASN A 122 -13.93 7.02 19.48
N ARG A 123 -14.35 6.74 20.71
CA ARG A 123 -13.36 6.59 21.78
C ARG A 123 -12.43 5.46 21.39
N ILE A 124 -11.15 5.78 21.16
CA ILE A 124 -10.13 4.72 21.00
C ILE A 124 -10.18 3.94 22.31
N HIS A 125 -10.58 2.67 22.24
CA HIS A 125 -10.45 1.81 23.40
C HIS A 125 -8.95 1.70 23.71
N ILE A 126 -8.60 1.92 24.97
CA ILE A 126 -7.21 1.77 25.44
C ILE A 126 -6.61 0.44 24.99
N VAL A 127 -7.44 -0.61 24.87
CA VAL A 127 -7.06 -1.94 24.36
C VAL A 127 -6.56 -1.88 22.92
N GLN A 128 -7.16 -1.04 22.06
CA GLN A 128 -6.70 -0.88 20.65
C GLN A 128 -5.34 -0.18 20.61
N LEU A 129 -5.15 0.86 21.42
CA LEU A 129 -3.87 1.57 21.50
C LEU A 129 -2.77 0.65 22.06
N LEU A 130 -3.04 -0.07 23.14
CA LEU A 130 -2.10 -1.03 23.72
C LEU A 130 -1.78 -2.18 22.77
N GLY A 131 -2.79 -2.69 22.06
CA GLY A 131 -2.61 -3.73 21.04
C GLY A 131 -1.74 -3.25 19.88
N SER A 132 -1.94 -2.02 19.40
CA SER A 132 -1.12 -1.44 18.33
C SER A 132 0.31 -1.19 18.78
N LEU A 133 0.53 -0.71 20.00
CA LEU A 133 1.87 -0.55 20.57
C LEU A 133 2.57 -1.89 20.76
N LEU A 134 1.87 -2.91 21.27
CA LEU A 134 2.42 -4.25 21.41
C LEU A 134 2.82 -4.86 20.07
N ALA A 135 1.97 -4.71 19.05
CA ALA A 135 2.27 -5.15 17.69
C ALA A 135 3.49 -4.41 17.11
N PHE A 136 3.61 -3.10 17.34
CA PHE A 136 4.75 -2.31 16.90
C PHE A 136 6.05 -2.75 17.59
N VAL A 137 6.03 -2.97 18.91
CA VAL A 137 7.19 -3.50 19.66
C VAL A 137 7.56 -4.89 19.17
N GLY A 138 6.59 -5.77 18.97
CA GLY A 138 6.82 -7.12 18.42
C GLY A 138 7.49 -7.06 17.05
N MET A 139 7.06 -6.17 16.20
CA MET A 139 7.65 -5.95 14.87
C MET A 139 9.09 -5.43 14.98
N ILE A 140 9.36 -4.46 15.87
CA ILE A 140 10.73 -3.98 16.12
C ILE A 140 11.64 -5.15 16.47
N ILE A 141 11.23 -6.04 17.37
CA ILE A 141 12.01 -7.21 17.79
C ILE A 141 12.31 -8.14 16.61
N VAL A 142 11.29 -8.41 15.76
CA VAL A 142 11.44 -9.29 14.59
C VAL A 142 12.36 -8.67 13.56
N VAL A 143 12.14 -7.40 13.23
CA VAL A 143 12.89 -6.69 12.18
C VAL A 143 14.36 -6.50 12.56
N LEU A 144 14.62 -6.16 13.79
CA LEU A 144 16.01 -5.98 14.28
C LEU A 144 16.73 -7.32 14.50
N ASN A 145 15.99 -8.44 14.66
CA ASN A 145 16.53 -9.79 14.77
C ASN A 145 17.77 -9.90 15.69
N GLY A 146 17.74 -9.19 16.83
CA GLY A 146 18.83 -9.11 17.79
C GLY A 146 20.06 -8.28 17.33
N ARG A 147 20.04 -7.69 16.15
CA ARG A 147 21.07 -6.80 15.63
C ARG A 147 20.53 -5.39 15.53
N PHE A 148 20.86 -4.54 16.49
CA PHE A 148 20.50 -3.12 16.50
C PHE A 148 21.34 -2.30 15.51
N VAL A 149 21.33 -2.68 14.24
CA VAL A 149 22.00 -1.92 13.18
C VAL A 149 20.93 -1.05 12.50
N LEU A 150 20.63 0.09 13.12
CA LEU A 150 19.83 1.14 12.47
C LEU A 150 20.77 1.93 11.56
N HIS A 151 20.49 1.87 10.26
CA HIS A 151 21.17 2.72 9.29
C HIS A 151 20.32 3.98 9.10
N LEU A 152 20.61 5.03 9.86
CA LEU A 152 19.91 6.31 9.75
C LEU A 152 20.20 6.95 8.39
N SER A 153 19.16 7.14 7.60
CA SER A 153 19.21 7.86 6.34
C SER A 153 18.12 8.93 6.36
N PRO A 154 18.44 10.21 6.61
CA PRO A 154 17.44 11.26 6.74
C PRO A 154 16.47 11.33 5.56
N VAL A 155 16.97 11.15 4.34
CA VAL A 155 16.14 11.16 3.12
C VAL A 155 15.27 9.90 3.02
N GLY A 156 15.88 8.71 3.21
CA GLY A 156 15.15 7.45 3.17
C GLY A 156 14.10 7.35 4.27
N ASP A 157 14.44 7.77 5.48
CA ASP A 157 13.53 7.74 6.63
C ASP A 157 12.37 8.75 6.46
N ALA A 158 12.63 9.94 5.90
CA ALA A 158 11.60 10.93 5.57
C ALA A 158 10.65 10.41 4.47
N LEU A 159 11.16 9.72 3.45
CA LEU A 159 10.34 9.10 2.41
C LEU A 159 9.48 7.97 2.97
N ALA A 160 10.04 7.09 3.80
CA ALA A 160 9.29 6.03 4.47
C ALA A 160 8.20 6.60 5.40
N PHE A 161 8.50 7.69 6.12
CA PHE A 161 7.51 8.39 6.95
C PHE A 161 6.42 9.04 6.10
N THR A 162 6.77 9.62 4.94
CA THR A 162 5.79 10.15 3.98
C THR A 162 4.85 9.06 3.50
N ALA A 163 5.36 7.88 3.16
CA ALA A 163 4.54 6.73 2.82
C ALA A 163 3.60 6.34 3.97
N CYS A 164 4.12 6.28 5.19
CA CYS A 164 3.33 6.00 6.38
C CYS A 164 2.16 6.99 6.56
N MET A 165 2.41 8.29 6.42
CA MET A 165 1.38 9.33 6.52
C MET A 165 0.35 9.24 5.38
N CYS A 166 0.80 8.95 4.15
CA CYS A 166 -0.10 8.72 3.01
C CYS A 166 -1.06 7.56 3.28
N TRP A 167 -0.56 6.44 3.81
CA TRP A 167 -1.40 5.30 4.17
C TRP A 167 -2.38 5.62 5.30
N ALA A 168 -1.97 6.41 6.29
CA ALA A 168 -2.84 6.84 7.38
C ALA A 168 -3.99 7.74 6.85
N ILE A 169 -3.70 8.66 5.93
CA ILE A 169 -4.70 9.50 5.25
C ILE A 169 -5.62 8.64 4.39
N TYR A 170 -5.05 7.71 3.59
CA TYR A 170 -5.82 6.75 2.81
C TYR A 170 -6.80 5.97 3.67
N SER A 171 -6.36 5.46 4.82
CA SER A 171 -7.21 4.71 5.76
C SER A 171 -8.37 5.55 6.31
N LEU A 172 -8.12 6.83 6.56
CA LEU A 172 -9.15 7.79 7.00
C LEU A 172 -10.18 8.04 5.90
N LEU A 173 -9.72 8.30 4.66
CA LEU A 173 -10.58 8.51 3.50
C LEU A 173 -11.38 7.25 3.16
N MET A 174 -10.75 6.08 3.21
CA MET A 174 -11.40 4.79 2.97
C MET A 174 -12.57 4.58 3.93
N LYS A 175 -12.40 4.90 5.22
CA LYS A 175 -13.45 4.79 6.23
C LYS A 175 -14.68 5.64 5.87
N SER A 176 -14.48 6.84 5.31
CA SER A 176 -15.59 7.74 4.91
C SER A 176 -16.29 7.31 3.62
N THR A 177 -15.67 6.44 2.82
CA THR A 177 -16.12 6.09 1.46
C THR A 177 -16.77 4.71 1.40
N THR A 178 -16.41 3.81 2.32
CA THR A 178 -16.84 2.38 2.31
C THR A 178 -18.35 2.19 2.61
N GLY A 179 -19.06 3.21 3.07
CA GLY A 179 -20.53 3.14 3.27
C GLY A 179 -21.31 3.29 1.96
N ASP A 180 -20.77 4.05 1.01
CA ASP A 180 -21.47 4.49 -0.20
C ASP A 180 -21.14 3.62 -1.43
N TYR A 181 -19.95 3.01 -1.45
CA TYR A 181 -19.44 2.27 -2.60
C TYR A 181 -18.90 0.89 -2.21
N SER A 182 -19.02 -0.08 -3.12
CA SER A 182 -18.48 -1.41 -2.89
C SER A 182 -16.93 -1.38 -2.84
N PRO A 183 -16.29 -2.20 -1.99
CA PRO A 183 -14.84 -2.27 -1.92
C PRO A 183 -14.17 -2.52 -3.28
N ALA A 184 -14.75 -3.38 -4.11
CA ALA A 184 -14.24 -3.67 -5.45
C ALA A 184 -14.25 -2.44 -6.37
N PHE A 185 -15.30 -1.60 -6.29
CA PHE A 185 -15.36 -0.34 -7.02
C PHE A 185 -14.26 0.62 -6.57
N ILE A 186 -14.13 0.81 -5.24
CA ILE A 186 -13.12 1.70 -4.67
C ILE A 186 -11.72 1.26 -5.07
N THR A 187 -11.40 -0.04 -4.91
CA THR A 187 -10.08 -0.59 -5.25
C THR A 187 -9.75 -0.39 -6.73
N ARG A 188 -10.70 -0.62 -7.63
CA ARG A 188 -10.51 -0.35 -9.05
C ARG A 188 -10.22 1.12 -9.32
N LYS A 189 -10.92 2.05 -8.64
CA LYS A 189 -10.67 3.49 -8.75
C LYS A 189 -9.30 3.89 -8.20
N VAL A 190 -8.88 3.28 -7.10
CA VAL A 190 -7.53 3.49 -6.54
C VAL A 190 -6.46 3.08 -7.55
N PHE A 191 -6.61 1.94 -8.22
CA PHE A 191 -5.68 1.52 -9.26
C PHE A 191 -5.68 2.46 -10.46
N PHE A 192 -6.86 2.87 -10.93
CA PHE A 192 -6.99 3.81 -12.05
C PHE A 192 -6.32 5.15 -11.76
N TYR A 193 -6.70 5.79 -10.67
CA TYR A 193 -6.14 7.10 -10.30
C TYR A 193 -4.68 7.01 -9.88
N GLY A 194 -4.27 5.90 -9.25
CA GLY A 194 -2.88 5.63 -8.95
C GLY A 194 -2.00 5.63 -10.20
N VAL A 195 -2.43 4.91 -11.25
CA VAL A 195 -1.72 4.91 -12.55
C VAL A 195 -1.79 6.27 -13.20
N LEU A 196 -2.95 6.92 -13.22
CA LEU A 196 -3.11 8.23 -13.86
C LEU A 196 -2.21 9.30 -13.24
N THR A 197 -2.09 9.29 -11.91
CA THR A 197 -1.33 10.31 -11.17
C THR A 197 0.18 10.07 -11.15
N ILE A 198 0.66 8.88 -11.51
CA ILE A 198 2.10 8.61 -11.69
C ILE A 198 2.59 9.00 -13.08
N LEU A 199 1.71 9.10 -14.09
CA LEU A 199 2.11 9.37 -15.48
C LEU A 199 2.97 10.64 -15.64
N PRO A 200 2.69 11.78 -14.97
CA PRO A 200 3.54 12.97 -15.06
C PRO A 200 4.99 12.74 -14.63
N TYR A 201 5.22 11.77 -13.76
CA TYR A 201 6.57 11.41 -13.33
C TYR A 201 7.46 10.91 -14.47
N TYR A 202 6.84 10.26 -15.49
CA TYR A 202 7.58 9.76 -16.67
C TYR A 202 8.02 10.85 -17.64
N ILE A 203 7.55 12.09 -17.47
CA ILE A 203 8.06 13.23 -18.24
C ILE A 203 9.52 13.52 -17.84
N PHE A 204 9.89 13.22 -16.59
CA PHE A 204 11.20 13.54 -16.01
C PHE A 204 12.14 12.35 -15.93
N ILE A 205 11.69 11.13 -16.21
CA ILE A 205 12.49 9.91 -16.08
C ILE A 205 12.54 9.17 -17.41
N PRO A 206 13.71 8.62 -17.78
CA PRO A 206 13.84 7.81 -18.97
C PRO A 206 12.89 6.61 -18.96
N GLY A 207 12.34 6.31 -20.11
CA GLY A 207 11.27 5.36 -20.34
C GLY A 207 11.50 3.95 -19.79
N PHE A 208 10.60 3.05 -20.13
CA PHE A 208 10.64 1.65 -19.68
C PHE A 208 11.92 0.96 -20.13
N PRO A 209 12.41 -0.01 -19.34
CA PRO A 209 13.58 -0.80 -19.72
C PRO A 209 13.30 -1.60 -21.01
N PRO A 210 14.35 -2.07 -21.70
CA PRO A 210 14.21 -2.90 -22.88
C PRO A 210 13.29 -4.10 -22.66
N LEU A 211 12.52 -4.48 -23.67
CA LEU A 211 11.57 -5.59 -23.59
C LEU A 211 12.21 -6.91 -23.12
N GLU A 212 13.49 -7.09 -23.41
CA GLU A 212 14.26 -8.27 -22.98
C GLU A 212 14.28 -8.45 -21.44
N VAL A 213 14.17 -7.38 -20.67
CA VAL A 213 14.11 -7.46 -19.20
C VAL A 213 12.84 -8.21 -18.75
N PHE A 214 11.74 -8.02 -19.47
CA PHE A 214 10.46 -8.65 -19.15
C PHE A 214 10.39 -10.14 -19.53
N THR A 215 11.28 -10.62 -20.41
CA THR A 215 11.35 -12.05 -20.76
C THR A 215 12.07 -12.88 -19.70
N ARG A 216 12.76 -12.24 -18.74
CA ARG A 216 13.41 -12.95 -17.65
C ARG A 216 12.35 -13.56 -16.73
N PRO A 217 12.39 -14.88 -16.44
CA PRO A 217 11.36 -15.54 -15.62
C PRO A 217 11.18 -14.90 -14.22
N GLN A 218 12.27 -14.43 -13.64
CA GLN A 218 12.24 -13.74 -12.34
C GLN A 218 11.48 -12.42 -12.40
N VAL A 219 11.66 -11.62 -13.45
CA VAL A 219 10.97 -10.34 -13.63
C VAL A 219 9.50 -10.58 -13.92
N PHE A 220 9.21 -11.45 -14.87
CA PHE A 220 7.84 -11.78 -15.26
C PHE A 220 7.03 -12.37 -14.10
N GLY A 221 7.59 -13.36 -13.39
CA GLY A 221 6.94 -14.00 -12.25
C GLY A 221 6.65 -13.02 -11.11
N ASN A 222 7.61 -12.16 -10.75
CA ASN A 222 7.41 -11.17 -9.69
C ASN A 222 6.41 -10.08 -10.08
N LEU A 223 6.37 -9.65 -11.35
CA LEU A 223 5.37 -8.70 -11.84
C LEU A 223 3.96 -9.28 -11.80
N LEU A 224 3.79 -10.53 -12.26
CA LEU A 224 2.49 -11.21 -12.16
C LEU A 224 2.07 -11.40 -10.71
N PHE A 225 3.00 -11.80 -9.84
CA PHE A 225 2.71 -11.92 -8.41
C PHE A 225 2.21 -10.59 -7.83
N LEU A 226 2.94 -9.49 -8.06
CA LEU A 226 2.56 -8.17 -7.55
C LEU A 226 1.27 -7.62 -8.16
N GLY A 227 0.99 -7.89 -9.43
CA GLY A 227 -0.19 -7.36 -10.12
C GLY A 227 -1.46 -8.19 -9.94
N CYS A 228 -1.33 -9.50 -9.63
CA CYS A 228 -2.48 -10.39 -9.55
C CYS A 228 -2.85 -10.80 -8.12
N LEU A 229 -1.88 -10.89 -7.21
CA LEU A 229 -2.08 -11.48 -5.88
C LEU A 229 -1.79 -10.50 -4.73
N ALA A 230 -1.09 -9.39 -4.96
CA ALA A 230 -0.61 -8.52 -3.89
C ALA A 230 -1.23 -7.12 -3.85
#